data_488c14d6680211b95e7b040ac877dfc9
#
_entry.id   488c14d6680211b95e7b040ac877dfc9
#
_cell.length_a   1.000
_cell.length_b   1.000
_cell.length_c   1.000
_cell.angle_alpha   90.00
_cell.angle_beta   90.00
_cell.angle_gamma   90.00
#
_symmetry.space_group_name_H-M   'P 1'
#
loop_
_entity.id
_entity.type
_entity.pdbx_description
1 polymer ?
#
loop_
_entity_poly.entity_id
_entity_poly.type
_entity_poly.pdbx_seq_one_letter_code
_entity_poly.pdbx_strand_id
1 'polypeptide(L)'
;DLQAARDDLRAQFAELAGKIFDEREQRFSESSHERLGQLLEPLKERIQSFEKRVEESYQNEARERFSLARELERLQQLNQRLGDEATNLTRALQGQKTQGNWGELVLEKVLEHAGLEKGREYRTQVSLKSPDGERFQPDVLIHLPGDKQVVVDAKVSLTAYQALTCAEDEGSRALALKQHVQSLRSHLKGLSLKDYQRLDGLQSLDFVLLFVPIEAAFAAALQADPDLF
;
A
#
# COMPACT_ATOMS: atom_id res chain seq x y z
N ASP A 1 96.19 0.78 40.72
CA ASP A 1 95.94 -0.05 39.55
C ASP A 1 94.65 -0.83 39.62
N LEU A 2 94.24 -1.30 40.79
CA LEU A 2 92.96 -2.02 40.91
C LEU A 2 91.72 -1.05 40.81
N GLN A 3 91.94 0.21 41.20
CA GLN A 3 90.91 1.27 41.16
C GLN A 3 90.62 1.70 39.71
N ALA A 4 91.69 1.86 38.88
CA ALA A 4 91.57 2.23 37.50
C ALA A 4 90.85 1.12 36.64
N ALA A 5 91.21 -0.17 36.93
CA ALA A 5 90.47 -1.28 36.28
C ALA A 5 89.00 -1.40 36.63
N ARG A 6 88.68 -1.00 37.85
CA ARG A 6 87.23 -0.96 38.31
C ARG A 6 86.47 0.19 37.70
N ASP A 7 87.08 1.33 37.52
CA ASP A 7 86.45 2.49 36.89
C ASP A 7 86.25 2.25 35.36
N ASP A 8 87.24 1.62 34.70
CA ASP A 8 87.13 1.22 33.32
C ASP A 8 86.05 0.17 33.09
N LEU A 9 85.93 -0.83 33.97
CA LEU A 9 84.90 -1.84 33.91
C LEU A 9 83.49 -1.23 34.10
N ARG A 10 83.34 -0.23 35.01
CA ARG A 10 82.09 0.50 35.21
C ARG A 10 81.68 1.33 33.99
N ALA A 11 82.67 1.98 33.34
CA ALA A 11 82.38 2.76 32.12
C ALA A 11 81.99 1.85 30.99
N GLN A 12 82.62 0.72 30.78
CA GLN A 12 82.27 -0.27 29.78
C GLN A 12 80.87 -0.88 30.04
N PHE A 13 80.57 -1.14 31.33
CA PHE A 13 79.19 -1.66 31.68
C PHE A 13 78.10 -0.62 31.47
N ALA A 14 78.33 0.66 31.79
CA ALA A 14 77.46 1.72 31.55
C ALA A 14 77.18 1.95 30.04
N GLU A 15 78.26 1.90 29.23
CA GLU A 15 78.15 2.01 27.78
C GLU A 15 77.38 0.81 27.16
N LEU A 16 77.68 -0.43 27.60
CA LEU A 16 76.98 -1.61 27.14
C LEU A 16 75.46 -1.61 27.55
N ALA A 17 75.20 -1.21 28.80
CA ALA A 17 73.85 -1.08 29.28
C ALA A 17 73.07 -0.02 28.49
N GLY A 18 73.69 1.14 28.21
CA GLY A 18 73.06 2.19 27.36
C GLY A 18 72.72 1.66 25.98
N LYS A 19 73.64 1.00 25.31
CA LYS A 19 73.40 0.39 24.00
C LYS A 19 72.23 -0.65 24.01
N ILE A 20 72.20 -1.49 25.04
CA ILE A 20 71.16 -2.50 25.18
C ILE A 20 69.76 -1.82 25.43
N PHE A 21 69.71 -0.75 26.21
CA PHE A 21 68.46 0.00 26.44
C PHE A 21 68.02 0.69 25.16
N ASP A 22 68.89 1.40 24.46
CA ASP A 22 68.58 2.08 23.21
C ASP A 22 68.10 1.11 22.12
N GLU A 23 68.81 -0.04 21.95
CA GLU A 23 68.31 -1.06 21.02
C GLU A 23 67.01 -1.72 21.40
N ARG A 24 66.74 -1.89 22.69
CA ARG A 24 65.41 -2.39 23.15
C ARG A 24 64.32 -1.39 22.98
N GLU A 25 64.55 -0.12 23.26
CA GLU A 25 63.57 0.94 23.08
C GLU A 25 63.18 1.13 21.61
N GLN A 26 64.18 1.13 20.71
CA GLN A 26 63.93 1.18 19.27
C GLN A 26 63.15 -0.04 18.77
N ARG A 27 63.57 -1.26 19.10
CA ARG A 27 62.84 -2.48 18.70
C ARG A 27 61.45 -2.57 19.30
N PHE A 28 61.24 -2.10 20.51
CA PHE A 28 59.91 -2.05 21.13
C PHE A 28 59.02 -1.03 20.45
N SER A 29 59.54 0.15 20.12
CA SER A 29 58.82 1.20 19.42
C SER A 29 58.44 0.75 18.01
N GLU A 30 59.36 0.22 17.23
CA GLU A 30 59.13 -0.29 15.86
C GLU A 30 58.10 -1.45 15.86
N SER A 31 58.32 -2.47 16.71
CA SER A 31 57.38 -3.60 16.83
C SER A 31 56.02 -3.22 17.34
N SER A 32 55.94 -2.22 18.22
CA SER A 32 54.63 -1.72 18.70
C SER A 32 53.88 -0.92 17.64
N HIS A 33 54.57 -0.07 16.87
CA HIS A 33 54.01 0.66 15.75
C HIS A 33 53.52 -0.26 14.64
N GLU A 34 54.28 -1.28 14.31
CA GLU A 34 53.94 -2.25 13.29
C GLU A 34 52.69 -3.10 13.70
N ARG A 35 52.64 -3.56 14.94
CA ARG A 35 51.51 -4.31 15.48
C ARG A 35 50.25 -3.45 15.61
N LEU A 36 50.37 -2.21 16.06
CA LEU A 36 49.27 -1.26 16.12
C LEU A 36 48.76 -0.93 14.71
N GLY A 37 49.63 -0.72 13.72
CA GLY A 37 49.28 -0.52 12.34
C GLY A 37 48.47 -1.70 11.76
N GLN A 38 48.97 -2.93 11.97
CA GLN A 38 48.28 -4.15 11.52
C GLN A 38 46.89 -4.34 12.15
N LEU A 39 46.65 -3.86 13.38
CA LEU A 39 45.38 -3.94 14.07
C LEU A 39 44.41 -2.78 13.67
N LEU A 40 44.98 -1.60 13.41
CA LEU A 40 44.20 -0.40 13.11
C LEU A 40 43.76 -0.31 11.64
N GLU A 41 44.58 -0.81 10.69
CA GLU A 41 44.26 -0.74 9.26
C GLU A 41 42.95 -1.48 8.92
N PRO A 42 42.69 -2.74 9.39
CA PRO A 42 41.42 -3.41 9.16
C PRO A 42 40.22 -2.70 9.81
N LEU A 43 40.46 -2.02 10.94
CA LEU A 43 39.40 -1.24 11.60
C LEU A 43 39.06 0.01 10.81
N LYS A 44 40.08 0.70 10.30
CA LYS A 44 39.89 1.88 9.42
C LYS A 44 39.16 1.52 8.14
N GLU A 45 39.52 0.42 7.48
CA GLU A 45 38.82 -0.08 6.30
C GLU A 45 37.32 -0.41 6.60
N ARG A 46 37.07 -1.04 7.77
CA ARG A 46 35.68 -1.34 8.21
C ARG A 46 34.90 -0.08 8.49
N ILE A 47 35.48 0.91 9.12
CA ILE A 47 34.81 2.20 9.38
C ILE A 47 34.51 2.89 8.06
N GLN A 48 35.44 2.98 7.13
CA GLN A 48 35.18 3.59 5.81
C GLN A 48 34.12 2.84 5.01
N SER A 49 34.13 1.51 5.05
CA SER A 49 33.08 0.71 4.39
C SER A 49 31.72 0.85 5.07
N PHE A 50 31.69 1.06 6.37
CA PHE A 50 30.45 1.35 7.12
C PHE A 50 29.92 2.73 6.79
N GLU A 51 30.75 3.77 6.82
CA GLU A 51 30.36 5.13 6.44
C GLU A 51 29.77 5.17 5.02
N LYS A 52 30.42 4.49 4.07
CA LYS A 52 29.91 4.41 2.70
C LYS A 52 28.54 3.73 2.61
N ARG A 53 28.33 2.62 3.34
CA ARG A 53 27.04 1.93 3.38
C ARG A 53 25.93 2.76 4.03
N VAL A 54 26.28 3.50 5.07
CA VAL A 54 25.33 4.41 5.74
C VAL A 54 24.92 5.52 4.78
N GLU A 55 25.89 6.14 4.10
CA GLU A 55 25.63 7.19 3.12
C GLU A 55 24.76 6.69 1.96
N GLU A 56 25.07 5.52 1.40
CA GLU A 56 24.26 4.88 0.34
C GLU A 56 22.85 4.56 0.82
N SER A 57 22.71 4.10 2.08
CA SER A 57 21.39 3.82 2.68
C SER A 57 20.55 5.09 2.84
N TYR A 58 21.14 6.17 3.34
CA TYR A 58 20.45 7.47 3.47
C TYR A 58 20.03 8.03 2.11
N GLN A 59 20.87 7.93 1.10
CA GLN A 59 20.54 8.39 -0.25
C GLN A 59 19.41 7.57 -0.88
N ASN A 60 19.39 6.26 -0.67
CA ASN A 60 18.30 5.40 -1.15
C ASN A 60 17.00 5.69 -0.42
N GLU A 61 17.02 5.81 0.91
CA GLU A 61 15.84 6.17 1.70
C GLU A 61 15.27 7.55 1.29
N ALA A 62 16.13 8.53 1.05
CA ALA A 62 15.71 9.84 0.58
C ALA A 62 15.05 9.77 -0.81
N ARG A 63 15.58 8.94 -1.73
CA ARG A 63 15.00 8.71 -3.05
C ARG A 63 13.64 8.01 -2.96
N GLU A 64 13.54 6.99 -2.12
CA GLU A 64 12.28 6.27 -1.89
C GLU A 64 11.21 7.17 -1.28
N ARG A 65 11.56 7.97 -0.28
CA ARG A 65 10.64 8.97 0.31
C ARG A 65 10.17 10.00 -0.72
N PHE A 66 11.06 10.47 -1.58
CA PHE A 66 10.70 11.42 -2.63
C PHE A 66 9.81 10.78 -3.70
N SER A 67 10.07 9.51 -4.07
CA SER A 67 9.22 8.74 -4.99
C SER A 67 7.82 8.50 -4.41
N LEU A 68 7.74 8.11 -3.13
CA LEU A 68 6.47 7.93 -2.42
C LEU A 68 5.67 9.25 -2.32
N ALA A 69 6.33 10.36 -2.00
CA ALA A 69 5.67 11.67 -1.95
C ALA A 69 5.08 12.06 -3.31
N ARG A 70 5.81 11.83 -4.40
CA ARG A 70 5.31 12.05 -5.77
C ARG A 70 4.12 11.16 -6.12
N GLU A 71 4.18 9.89 -5.75
CA GLU A 71 3.08 8.96 -6.04
C GLU A 71 1.83 9.32 -5.23
N LEU A 72 1.99 9.74 -3.97
CA LEU A 72 0.89 10.27 -3.15
C LEU A 72 0.28 11.54 -3.76
N GLU A 73 1.10 12.46 -4.23
CA GLU A 73 0.62 13.68 -4.90
C GLU A 73 -0.14 13.35 -6.19
N ARG A 74 0.38 12.41 -6.98
CA ARG A 74 -0.28 11.91 -8.19
C ARG A 74 -1.61 11.23 -7.89
N LEU A 75 -1.66 10.40 -6.85
CA LEU A 75 -2.89 9.76 -6.39
C LEU A 75 -3.91 10.79 -5.88
N GLN A 76 -3.48 11.82 -5.16
CA GLN A 76 -4.36 12.92 -4.75
C GLN A 76 -4.92 13.69 -5.95
N GLN A 77 -4.09 14.02 -6.95
CA GLN A 77 -4.55 14.69 -8.16
C GLN A 77 -5.51 13.81 -8.97
N LEU A 78 -5.23 12.50 -9.06
CA LEU A 78 -6.12 11.55 -9.72
C LEU A 78 -7.46 11.45 -9.00
N ASN A 79 -7.45 11.35 -7.67
CA ASN A 79 -8.64 11.31 -6.84
C ASN A 79 -9.49 12.59 -6.97
N GLN A 80 -8.83 13.74 -7.04
CA GLN A 80 -9.50 15.03 -7.23
C GLN A 80 -10.16 15.13 -8.62
N ARG A 81 -9.45 14.71 -9.67
CA ARG A 81 -10.02 14.64 -11.04
C ARG A 81 -11.19 13.66 -11.13
N LEU A 82 -11.06 12.47 -10.55
CA LEU A 82 -12.14 11.49 -10.50
C LEU A 82 -13.36 12.02 -9.72
N GLY A 83 -13.14 12.78 -8.65
CA GLY A 83 -14.19 13.45 -7.91
C GLY A 83 -14.92 14.51 -8.74
N ASP A 84 -14.17 15.34 -9.46
CA ASP A 84 -14.70 16.37 -10.36
C ASP A 84 -15.45 15.75 -11.55
N GLU A 85 -14.89 14.72 -12.17
CA GLU A 85 -15.55 13.98 -13.26
C GLU A 85 -16.80 13.27 -12.78
N ALA A 86 -16.79 12.63 -11.61
CA ALA A 86 -17.95 12.02 -10.99
C ALA A 86 -19.03 13.06 -10.68
N THR A 87 -18.64 14.23 -10.18
CA THR A 87 -19.57 15.33 -9.89
C THR A 87 -20.22 15.87 -11.17
N ASN A 88 -19.42 16.09 -12.22
CA ASN A 88 -19.90 16.54 -13.51
C ASN A 88 -20.79 15.50 -14.18
N LEU A 89 -20.42 14.22 -14.09
CA LEU A 89 -21.22 13.12 -14.61
C LEU A 89 -22.53 12.95 -13.83
N THR A 90 -22.49 13.08 -12.50
CA THR A 90 -23.70 13.00 -11.66
C THR A 90 -24.66 14.16 -11.94
N ARG A 91 -24.14 15.37 -12.22
CA ARG A 91 -24.97 16.50 -12.69
C ARG A 91 -25.59 16.23 -14.06
N ALA A 92 -24.86 15.60 -14.97
CA ALA A 92 -25.36 15.21 -16.29
C ALA A 92 -26.40 14.09 -16.22
N LEU A 93 -26.29 13.21 -15.22
CA LEU A 93 -27.19 12.09 -14.97
C LEU A 93 -28.30 12.49 -13.97
N GLN A 94 -29.13 13.44 -14.32
CA GLN A 94 -30.30 13.83 -13.49
C GLN A 94 -31.30 12.68 -13.40
N GLY A 95 -31.42 12.05 -12.21
CA GLY A 95 -32.41 11.02 -11.89
C GLY A 95 -31.84 9.67 -11.46
N GLN A 96 -32.46 9.04 -10.49
CA GLN A 96 -32.05 7.76 -9.91
C GLN A 96 -31.96 6.63 -10.94
N LYS A 97 -32.86 6.60 -11.91
CA LYS A 97 -32.90 5.57 -12.97
C LYS A 97 -31.72 5.71 -13.92
N THR A 98 -31.30 6.94 -14.25
CA THR A 98 -30.16 7.21 -15.13
C THR A 98 -28.84 6.86 -14.45
N GLN A 99 -28.74 7.12 -13.12
CA GLN A 99 -27.58 6.72 -12.32
C GLN A 99 -27.43 5.19 -12.23
N GLY A 100 -28.55 4.44 -12.06
CA GLY A 100 -28.54 2.98 -12.07
C GLY A 100 -28.00 2.44 -13.40
N ASN A 101 -28.59 2.87 -14.51
CA ASN A 101 -28.18 2.43 -15.84
C ASN A 101 -26.71 2.76 -16.14
N TRP A 102 -26.21 3.89 -15.65
CA TRP A 102 -24.79 4.24 -15.80
C TRP A 102 -23.87 3.30 -15.02
N GLY A 103 -24.21 2.96 -13.77
CA GLY A 103 -23.44 2.01 -12.96
C GLY A 103 -23.35 0.63 -13.63
N GLU A 104 -24.44 0.15 -14.20
CA GLU A 104 -24.48 -1.09 -14.98
C GLU A 104 -23.59 -1.00 -16.21
N LEU A 105 -23.62 0.13 -16.96
CA LEU A 105 -22.80 0.35 -18.15
C LEU A 105 -21.29 0.34 -17.79
N VAL A 106 -20.91 1.01 -16.70
CA VAL A 106 -19.51 1.01 -16.23
C VAL A 106 -19.08 -0.40 -15.85
N LEU A 107 -19.92 -1.16 -15.15
CA LEU A 107 -19.63 -2.56 -14.81
C LEU A 107 -19.42 -3.40 -16.07
N GLU A 108 -20.28 -3.28 -17.09
CA GLU A 108 -20.09 -3.97 -18.36
C GLU A 108 -18.74 -3.64 -19.01
N LYS A 109 -18.36 -2.35 -19.03
CA LYS A 109 -17.06 -1.92 -19.56
C LYS A 109 -15.88 -2.49 -18.80
N VAL A 110 -15.96 -2.59 -17.48
CA VAL A 110 -14.92 -3.22 -16.64
C VAL A 110 -14.78 -4.70 -17.00
N LEU A 111 -15.90 -5.42 -17.16
CA LEU A 111 -15.88 -6.84 -17.54
C LEU A 111 -15.30 -7.06 -18.94
N GLU A 112 -15.70 -6.25 -19.92
CA GLU A 112 -15.15 -6.27 -21.28
C GLU A 112 -13.63 -6.03 -21.29
N HIS A 113 -13.13 -5.02 -20.52
CA HIS A 113 -11.71 -4.74 -20.40
C HIS A 113 -10.94 -5.85 -19.69
N ALA A 114 -11.59 -6.59 -18.79
CA ALA A 114 -11.05 -7.79 -18.17
C ALA A 114 -11.02 -9.00 -19.12
N GLY A 115 -11.50 -8.85 -20.35
CA GLY A 115 -11.50 -9.90 -21.37
C GLY A 115 -12.70 -10.85 -21.32
N LEU A 116 -13.74 -10.51 -20.56
CA LEU A 116 -14.97 -11.30 -20.52
C LEU A 116 -15.92 -10.89 -21.67
N GLU A 117 -16.54 -11.86 -22.31
CA GLU A 117 -17.48 -11.63 -23.43
C GLU A 117 -18.93 -11.78 -22.97
N LYS A 118 -19.75 -10.79 -23.32
CA LYS A 118 -21.19 -10.82 -23.03
C LYS A 118 -21.88 -11.98 -23.74
N GLY A 119 -22.66 -12.74 -23.01
CA GLY A 119 -23.36 -13.92 -23.52
C GLY A 119 -22.57 -15.23 -23.38
N ARG A 120 -21.25 -15.16 -23.15
CA ARG A 120 -20.37 -16.31 -22.90
C ARG A 120 -19.95 -16.37 -21.42
N GLU A 121 -19.13 -15.43 -20.97
CA GLU A 121 -18.63 -15.39 -19.59
C GLU A 121 -19.54 -14.59 -18.65
N TYR A 122 -20.35 -13.65 -19.17
CA TYR A 122 -21.32 -12.95 -18.33
C TYR A 122 -22.62 -12.63 -19.05
N ARG A 123 -23.69 -12.44 -18.29
CA ARG A 123 -25.00 -11.99 -18.77
C ARG A 123 -25.48 -10.84 -17.89
N THR A 124 -26.26 -9.92 -18.50
CA THR A 124 -26.86 -8.76 -17.82
C THR A 124 -28.37 -8.92 -17.71
N GLN A 125 -28.95 -8.38 -16.64
CA GLN A 125 -30.39 -8.29 -16.40
C GLN A 125 -31.13 -9.62 -16.59
N VAL A 126 -30.55 -10.72 -16.13
CA VAL A 126 -31.14 -12.06 -16.22
C VAL A 126 -32.32 -12.13 -15.25
N SER A 127 -33.51 -12.45 -15.78
CA SER A 127 -34.69 -12.66 -14.91
C SER A 127 -34.70 -14.08 -14.37
N LEU A 128 -34.55 -14.20 -13.06
CA LEU A 128 -34.55 -15.43 -12.29
C LEU A 128 -35.81 -15.53 -11.47
N LYS A 129 -36.28 -16.73 -11.19
CA LYS A 129 -37.44 -16.98 -10.33
C LYS A 129 -37.01 -17.79 -9.11
N SER A 130 -37.56 -17.46 -7.95
CA SER A 130 -37.48 -18.34 -6.82
C SER A 130 -38.52 -19.46 -6.89
N PRO A 131 -38.36 -20.53 -6.13
CA PRO A 131 -39.41 -21.56 -5.98
C PRO A 131 -40.76 -20.99 -5.53
N ASP A 132 -40.74 -19.89 -4.78
CA ASP A 132 -41.93 -19.19 -4.27
C ASP A 132 -42.59 -18.24 -5.31
N GLY A 133 -41.99 -18.18 -6.53
CA GLY A 133 -42.51 -17.37 -7.64
C GLY A 133 -42.04 -15.92 -7.63
N GLU A 134 -41.21 -15.49 -6.69
CA GLU A 134 -40.62 -14.15 -6.70
C GLU A 134 -39.62 -13.99 -7.84
N ARG A 135 -39.60 -12.80 -8.43
CA ARG A 135 -38.66 -12.47 -9.53
C ARG A 135 -37.48 -11.71 -8.99
N PHE A 136 -36.31 -12.20 -9.34
CA PHE A 136 -35.02 -11.57 -9.06
C PHE A 136 -34.34 -11.19 -10.37
N GLN A 137 -33.76 -10.03 -10.42
CA GLN A 137 -33.04 -9.54 -11.60
C GLN A 137 -31.71 -8.95 -11.15
N PRO A 138 -30.64 -9.78 -11.03
CA PRO A 138 -29.31 -9.29 -10.81
C PRO A 138 -28.83 -8.45 -11.98
N ASP A 139 -28.02 -7.41 -11.73
CA ASP A 139 -27.48 -6.57 -12.80
C ASP A 139 -26.56 -7.36 -13.71
N VAL A 140 -25.67 -8.16 -13.14
CA VAL A 140 -24.76 -9.06 -13.88
C VAL A 140 -24.65 -10.42 -13.22
N LEU A 141 -24.60 -11.44 -14.04
CA LEU A 141 -24.30 -12.83 -13.69
C LEU A 141 -23.05 -13.27 -14.42
N ILE A 142 -21.97 -13.56 -13.68
CA ILE A 142 -20.70 -14.04 -14.24
C ILE A 142 -20.68 -15.56 -14.18
N HIS A 143 -20.35 -16.20 -15.29
CA HIS A 143 -20.16 -17.66 -15.39
C HIS A 143 -18.72 -18.03 -15.06
N LEU A 144 -18.54 -18.93 -14.11
CA LEU A 144 -17.25 -19.46 -13.71
C LEU A 144 -17.09 -20.93 -14.21
N PRO A 145 -15.86 -21.43 -14.26
CA PRO A 145 -15.64 -22.85 -14.54
C PRO A 145 -16.38 -23.77 -13.56
N GLY A 146 -16.90 -24.90 -14.06
CA GLY A 146 -17.64 -25.88 -13.25
C GLY A 146 -19.09 -25.47 -12.98
N ASP A 147 -19.72 -24.78 -13.93
CA ASP A 147 -21.12 -24.32 -13.89
C ASP A 147 -21.49 -23.39 -12.70
N LYS A 148 -20.48 -22.90 -12.00
CA LYS A 148 -20.66 -21.94 -10.92
C LYS A 148 -20.92 -20.53 -11.47
N GLN A 149 -21.64 -19.74 -10.67
CA GLN A 149 -22.00 -18.38 -11.08
C GLN A 149 -21.79 -17.41 -9.93
N VAL A 150 -21.42 -16.16 -10.27
CA VAL A 150 -21.29 -15.05 -9.31
C VAL A 150 -22.28 -13.97 -9.70
N VAL A 151 -23.08 -13.55 -8.74
CA VAL A 151 -23.96 -12.40 -8.89
C VAL A 151 -23.18 -11.13 -8.58
N VAL A 152 -23.31 -10.12 -9.45
CA VAL A 152 -22.79 -8.77 -9.22
C VAL A 152 -23.95 -7.79 -9.27
N ASP A 153 -24.08 -6.97 -8.25
CA ASP A 153 -25.09 -5.90 -8.15
C ASP A 153 -24.36 -4.55 -8.22
N ALA A 154 -24.72 -3.72 -9.19
CA ALA A 154 -24.07 -2.44 -9.49
C ALA A 154 -24.91 -1.28 -8.98
N LYS A 155 -25.26 -1.24 -7.71
CA LYS A 155 -26.17 -0.23 -7.20
C LYS A 155 -25.48 0.72 -6.24
N VAL A 156 -25.34 1.97 -6.65
CA VAL A 156 -24.87 3.05 -5.78
C VAL A 156 -25.84 4.23 -5.88
N SER A 157 -26.39 4.61 -4.73
CA SER A 157 -27.04 5.93 -4.61
C SER A 157 -25.93 6.99 -4.55
N LEU A 158 -25.64 7.61 -5.69
CA LEU A 158 -24.66 8.69 -5.78
C LEU A 158 -25.16 10.00 -5.16
N THR A 159 -26.45 10.12 -4.83
CA THR A 159 -27.06 11.33 -4.30
C THR A 159 -26.42 11.79 -2.99
N ALA A 160 -26.20 10.87 -2.05
CA ALA A 160 -25.56 11.21 -0.78
C ALA A 160 -24.06 11.52 -0.96
N TYR A 161 -23.38 10.84 -1.88
CA TYR A 161 -21.99 11.14 -2.21
C TYR A 161 -21.86 12.50 -2.91
N GLN A 162 -22.78 12.84 -3.80
CA GLN A 162 -22.84 14.16 -4.43
C GLN A 162 -23.03 15.26 -3.38
N ALA A 163 -23.95 15.07 -2.42
CA ALA A 163 -24.13 16.01 -1.31
C ALA A 163 -22.84 16.18 -0.50
N LEU A 164 -22.08 15.08 -0.30
CA LEU A 164 -20.78 15.11 0.38
C LEU A 164 -19.74 15.93 -0.37
N THR A 165 -19.67 15.79 -1.70
CA THR A 165 -18.69 16.52 -2.54
C THR A 165 -19.05 17.98 -2.75
N CYS A 166 -20.34 18.34 -2.66
CA CYS A 166 -20.85 19.71 -2.82
C CYS A 166 -21.01 20.46 -1.49
N ALA A 167 -20.74 19.83 -0.35
CA ALA A 167 -20.88 20.46 0.96
C ALA A 167 -19.84 21.57 1.16
N GLU A 168 -20.29 22.77 1.47
CA GLU A 168 -19.43 23.96 1.66
C GLU A 168 -18.94 24.12 3.12
N ASP A 169 -19.66 23.54 4.09
CA ASP A 169 -19.32 23.59 5.50
C ASP A 169 -19.14 22.19 6.09
N GLU A 170 -18.41 22.12 7.20
CA GLU A 170 -18.07 20.86 7.87
C GLU A 170 -19.30 20.12 8.42
N GLY A 171 -20.32 20.85 8.88
CA GLY A 171 -21.55 20.26 9.40
C GLY A 171 -22.35 19.55 8.29
N SER A 172 -22.53 20.21 7.17
CA SER A 172 -23.18 19.65 5.98
C SER A 172 -22.39 18.46 5.43
N ARG A 173 -21.05 18.56 5.44
CA ARG A 173 -20.16 17.48 5.01
C ARG A 173 -20.30 16.24 5.89
N ALA A 174 -20.26 16.41 7.21
CA ALA A 174 -20.42 15.30 8.16
C ALA A 174 -21.79 14.62 8.03
N LEU A 175 -22.85 15.40 7.83
CA LEU A 175 -24.22 14.88 7.63
C LEU A 175 -24.31 14.07 6.32
N ALA A 176 -23.78 14.60 5.23
CA ALA A 176 -23.78 13.93 3.93
C ALA A 176 -22.96 12.63 3.96
N LEU A 177 -21.81 12.62 4.63
CA LEU A 177 -21.00 11.43 4.83
C LEU A 177 -21.77 10.35 5.60
N LYS A 178 -22.42 10.72 6.70
CA LYS A 178 -23.26 9.79 7.46
C LYS A 178 -24.39 9.20 6.61
N GLN A 179 -25.04 10.02 5.80
CA GLN A 179 -26.09 9.56 4.88
C GLN A 179 -25.55 8.62 3.80
N HIS A 180 -24.35 8.90 3.30
CA HIS A 180 -23.67 8.06 2.32
C HIS A 180 -23.36 6.67 2.89
N VAL A 181 -22.73 6.60 4.07
CA VAL A 181 -22.45 5.34 4.78
C VAL A 181 -23.76 4.57 5.05
N GLN A 182 -24.79 5.26 5.55
CA GLN A 182 -26.09 4.62 5.82
C GLN A 182 -26.73 4.07 4.55
N SER A 183 -26.62 4.75 3.43
CA SER A 183 -27.10 4.27 2.13
C SER A 183 -26.43 2.98 1.71
N LEU A 184 -25.08 2.91 1.83
CA LEU A 184 -24.30 1.69 1.54
C LEU A 184 -24.66 0.54 2.49
N ARG A 185 -24.76 0.78 3.81
CA ARG A 185 -25.18 -0.23 4.78
C ARG A 185 -26.56 -0.80 4.47
N SER A 186 -27.52 0.05 4.16
CA SER A 186 -28.87 -0.38 3.81
C SER A 186 -28.88 -1.22 2.55
N HIS A 187 -28.03 -0.89 1.58
CA HIS A 187 -27.89 -1.63 0.35
C HIS A 187 -27.25 -3.01 0.56
N LEU A 188 -26.14 -3.06 1.30
CA LEU A 188 -25.48 -4.32 1.69
C LEU A 188 -26.43 -5.24 2.44
N LYS A 189 -27.17 -4.69 3.41
CA LYS A 189 -28.22 -5.46 4.13
C LYS A 189 -29.31 -5.96 3.19
N GLY A 190 -29.72 -5.15 2.24
CA GLY A 190 -30.71 -5.56 1.23
C GLY A 190 -30.18 -6.68 0.34
N LEU A 191 -28.90 -6.64 -0.06
CA LEU A 191 -28.26 -7.70 -0.83
C LEU A 191 -28.10 -8.99 -0.04
N SER A 192 -27.70 -8.92 1.22
CA SER A 192 -27.55 -10.10 2.08
C SER A 192 -28.86 -10.83 2.36
N LEU A 193 -30.00 -10.15 2.22
CA LEU A 193 -31.33 -10.74 2.36
C LEU A 193 -31.83 -11.41 1.06
N LYS A 194 -31.18 -11.13 -0.08
CA LYS A 194 -31.52 -11.74 -1.36
C LYS A 194 -30.84 -13.11 -1.44
N ASP A 195 -31.62 -14.17 -1.19
CA ASP A 195 -31.12 -15.54 -1.21
C ASP A 195 -30.99 -16.06 -2.68
N TYR A 196 -29.95 -15.55 -3.38
CA TYR A 196 -29.67 -15.94 -4.76
C TYR A 196 -29.35 -17.43 -4.90
N GLN A 197 -28.93 -18.10 -3.85
CA GLN A 197 -28.59 -19.53 -3.86
C GLN A 197 -29.81 -20.43 -4.06
N ARG A 198 -31.00 -19.93 -3.70
CA ARG A 198 -32.27 -20.69 -3.85
C ARG A 198 -32.96 -20.47 -5.19
N LEU A 199 -32.34 -19.72 -6.10
CA LEU A 199 -32.98 -19.46 -7.38
C LEU A 199 -32.83 -20.66 -8.33
N ASP A 200 -33.92 -21.01 -9.01
CA ASP A 200 -33.95 -22.12 -9.94
C ASP A 200 -32.95 -21.93 -11.08
N GLY A 201 -32.09 -22.94 -11.30
CA GLY A 201 -31.10 -22.93 -12.38
C GLY A 201 -29.86 -22.07 -12.12
N LEU A 202 -29.68 -21.57 -10.88
CA LEU A 202 -28.50 -20.80 -10.48
C LEU A 202 -27.63 -21.62 -9.52
N GLN A 203 -26.38 -21.93 -9.91
CA GLN A 203 -25.36 -22.47 -8.99
C GLN A 203 -24.51 -21.31 -8.47
N SER A 204 -25.14 -20.41 -7.72
CA SER A 204 -24.45 -19.23 -7.17
C SER A 204 -23.46 -19.64 -6.07
N LEU A 205 -22.38 -18.88 -5.98
CA LEU A 205 -21.50 -18.92 -4.82
C LEU A 205 -22.20 -18.31 -3.59
N ASP A 206 -21.65 -18.57 -2.40
CA ASP A 206 -22.19 -18.14 -1.10
C ASP A 206 -22.03 -16.65 -0.82
N PHE A 207 -21.70 -15.86 -1.85
CA PHE A 207 -21.53 -14.42 -1.76
C PHE A 207 -22.03 -13.70 -3.02
N VAL A 208 -22.33 -12.42 -2.86
CA VAL A 208 -22.68 -11.50 -3.93
C VAL A 208 -21.67 -10.38 -3.96
N LEU A 209 -21.22 -9.98 -5.15
CA LEU A 209 -20.31 -8.85 -5.31
C LEU A 209 -21.12 -7.55 -5.43
N LEU A 210 -20.77 -6.56 -4.64
CA LEU A 210 -21.24 -5.20 -4.80
C LEU A 210 -20.25 -4.40 -5.62
N PHE A 211 -20.68 -3.90 -6.77
CA PHE A 211 -19.88 -3.00 -7.60
C PHE A 211 -20.17 -1.54 -7.28
N VAL A 212 -19.14 -0.79 -6.90
CA VAL A 212 -19.22 0.66 -6.64
C VAL A 212 -18.47 1.38 -7.74
N PRO A 213 -19.15 2.08 -8.69
CA PRO A 213 -18.51 2.65 -9.88
C PRO A 213 -17.61 3.86 -9.58
N ILE A 214 -17.67 4.44 -8.38
CA ILE A 214 -16.88 5.58 -7.96
C ILE A 214 -15.99 5.16 -6.78
N GLU A 215 -14.69 4.98 -7.03
CA GLU A 215 -13.72 4.58 -6.02
C GLU A 215 -13.66 5.54 -4.83
N ALA A 216 -13.71 6.87 -5.10
CA ALA A 216 -13.68 7.88 -4.05
C ALA A 216 -14.92 7.81 -3.13
N ALA A 217 -16.08 7.42 -3.64
CA ALA A 217 -17.27 7.20 -2.84
C ALA A 217 -17.11 5.99 -1.91
N PHE A 218 -16.51 4.92 -2.42
CA PHE A 218 -16.19 3.73 -1.64
C PHE A 218 -15.15 4.03 -0.55
N ALA A 219 -14.06 4.71 -0.91
CA ALA A 219 -13.00 5.09 0.02
C ALA A 219 -13.51 5.99 1.15
N ALA A 220 -14.36 6.98 0.83
CA ALA A 220 -14.96 7.87 1.83
C ALA A 220 -15.84 7.09 2.83
N ALA A 221 -16.58 6.10 2.37
CA ALA A 221 -17.41 5.27 3.24
C ALA A 221 -16.57 4.38 4.16
N LEU A 222 -15.51 3.73 3.65
CA LEU A 222 -14.60 2.90 4.45
C LEU A 222 -13.82 3.71 5.50
N GLN A 223 -13.39 4.92 5.17
CA GLN A 223 -12.72 5.79 6.13
C GLN A 223 -13.64 6.19 7.29
N ALA A 224 -14.93 6.41 7.00
CA ALA A 224 -15.91 6.79 8.02
C ALA A 224 -16.43 5.59 8.83
N ASP A 225 -16.41 4.41 8.27
CA ASP A 225 -16.93 3.18 8.84
C ASP A 225 -16.11 1.96 8.38
N PRO A 226 -15.00 1.64 9.09
CA PRO A 226 -14.15 0.50 8.77
C PRO A 226 -14.84 -0.86 8.86
N ASP A 227 -15.94 -0.95 9.63
CA ASP A 227 -16.72 -2.17 9.83
C ASP A 227 -17.91 -2.28 8.85
N LEU A 228 -17.84 -1.59 7.71
CA LEU A 228 -18.92 -1.56 6.74
C LEU A 228 -19.13 -2.90 6.01
N PHE A 229 -18.05 -3.73 5.93
CA PHE A 229 -18.04 -5.02 5.22
C PHE A 229 -17.69 -6.18 6.12
#